data_dd81a8e1e688dfbba2d4dbf0167a62a6
#
_entry.id   dd81a8e1e688dfbba2d4dbf0167a62a6
#
_cell.length_a   1.000
_cell.length_b   1.000
_cell.length_c   1.000
_cell.angle_alpha   90.00
_cell.angle_beta   90.00
_cell.angle_gamma   90.00
#
_symmetry.space_group_name_H-M   'P 1'
#
loop_
_entity.id
_entity.type
_entity.pdbx_description
1 polymer ?
#
loop_
_entity_poly.entity_id
_entity_poly.type
_entity_poly.pdbx_seq_one_letter_code
_entity_poly.pdbx_strand_id
1 'polypeptide(L)'
;GVNPDSVDIMKHRNDLLSGKRDHYLKMKKYINKTDFKDTAEILYLNTLMEIDNFINYNITEVYIDNRDAGGNIRFWRPQTPEGRWRWVLFDTDISFGISSKTAYKKNTLDKMTVKHNEAWPDPAWSTLIIRNLLENDSIKNLYVNRFADHLNTIFSAKTVNFKIDSIQNMLKEEMPYHFKKWRSSNIERWERYVQRMKDYASNRPYYVRLHLMERFDL
;
A
#
# COMPACT_ATOMS: atom_id res chain seq x y z
N GLY A 1 7.11 21.07 -11.27
CA GLY A 1 5.91 20.55 -10.60
C GLY A 1 4.79 20.32 -11.59
N VAL A 2 3.80 19.49 -11.25
CA VAL A 2 2.61 19.27 -12.09
C VAL A 2 1.59 20.35 -11.74
N ASN A 3 0.94 20.95 -12.74
CA ASN A 3 -0.16 21.89 -12.51
C ASN A 3 -1.35 21.13 -11.89
N PRO A 4 -1.83 21.50 -10.69
CA PRO A 4 -2.92 20.81 -10.02
C PRO A 4 -4.26 20.86 -10.79
N ASP A 5 -4.46 21.84 -11.65
CA ASP A 5 -5.66 21.96 -12.48
C ASP A 5 -5.63 21.07 -13.74
N SER A 6 -4.50 20.41 -14.00
CA SER A 6 -4.27 19.56 -15.17
C SER A 6 -3.97 18.12 -14.76
N VAL A 7 -4.73 17.60 -13.81
CA VAL A 7 -4.60 16.20 -13.33
C VAL A 7 -5.94 15.47 -13.36
N ASP A 8 -5.89 14.19 -13.65
CA ASP A 8 -6.98 13.26 -13.37
C ASP A 8 -6.75 12.63 -11.98
N ILE A 9 -7.74 12.69 -11.11
CA ILE A 9 -7.68 12.10 -9.77
C ILE A 9 -8.87 11.16 -9.58
N MET A 10 -8.57 9.94 -9.20
CA MET A 10 -9.55 8.89 -8.97
C MET A 10 -9.51 8.37 -7.53
N LYS A 11 -10.62 7.80 -7.08
CA LYS A 11 -10.71 7.07 -5.82
C LYS A 11 -11.47 5.75 -5.97
N HIS A 12 -11.26 4.84 -5.03
CA HIS A 12 -11.91 3.54 -5.01
C HIS A 12 -11.81 2.81 -6.36
N ARG A 13 -12.93 2.26 -6.80
CA ARG A 13 -13.00 1.47 -8.04
C ARG A 13 -12.95 2.30 -9.31
N ASN A 14 -13.73 3.37 -9.40
CA ASN A 14 -13.91 4.19 -10.61
C ASN A 14 -14.40 5.62 -10.30
N ASP A 15 -14.39 6.05 -9.06
CA ASP A 15 -14.96 7.33 -8.67
C ASP A 15 -14.01 8.46 -9.05
N LEU A 16 -14.52 9.42 -9.79
CA LEU A 16 -13.78 10.59 -10.23
C LEU A 16 -13.80 11.66 -9.13
N LEU A 17 -12.62 12.16 -8.77
CA LEU A 17 -12.47 13.35 -7.90
C LEU A 17 -12.17 14.62 -8.69
N SER A 18 -11.35 14.52 -9.74
CA SER A 18 -10.99 15.64 -10.61
C SER A 18 -10.62 15.14 -12.01
N GLY A 19 -10.81 15.97 -13.03
CA GLY A 19 -10.40 15.68 -14.41
C GLY A 19 -11.32 14.70 -15.13
N LYS A 20 -10.75 13.66 -15.77
CA LYS A 20 -11.44 12.69 -16.62
C LYS A 20 -11.08 11.26 -16.26
N ARG A 21 -12.04 10.33 -16.36
CA ARG A 21 -11.83 8.90 -16.06
C ARG A 21 -11.56 8.02 -17.28
N ASP A 22 -11.71 8.56 -18.50
CA ASP A 22 -11.70 7.76 -19.72
C ASP A 22 -10.38 6.99 -19.91
N HIS A 23 -9.26 7.64 -19.61
CA HIS A 23 -7.94 7.01 -19.69
C HIS A 23 -7.83 5.82 -18.72
N TYR A 24 -8.32 5.97 -17.49
CA TYR A 24 -8.33 4.89 -16.51
C TYR A 24 -9.22 3.73 -16.95
N LEU A 25 -10.40 4.01 -17.48
CA LEU A 25 -11.31 2.97 -17.95
C LEU A 25 -10.74 2.21 -19.15
N LYS A 26 -10.02 2.90 -20.07
CA LYS A 26 -9.29 2.24 -21.16
C LYS A 26 -8.20 1.31 -20.63
N MET A 27 -7.36 1.80 -19.71
CA MET A 27 -6.32 0.99 -19.05
C MET A 27 -6.93 -0.23 -18.34
N LYS A 28 -8.00 -0.05 -17.56
CA LYS A 28 -8.67 -1.14 -16.86
C LYS A 28 -9.28 -2.17 -17.83
N LYS A 29 -9.87 -1.73 -18.94
CA LYS A 29 -10.36 -2.61 -19.99
C LYS A 29 -9.23 -3.43 -20.63
N TYR A 30 -8.09 -2.80 -20.88
CA TYR A 30 -6.88 -3.45 -21.36
C TYR A 30 -6.43 -4.54 -20.36
N ILE A 31 -6.25 -4.20 -19.08
CA ILE A 31 -5.84 -5.15 -18.03
C ILE A 31 -6.76 -6.38 -17.96
N ASN A 32 -8.06 -6.21 -18.10
CA ASN A 32 -9.01 -7.32 -18.03
C ASN A 32 -8.99 -8.27 -19.25
N LYS A 33 -8.34 -7.89 -20.35
CA LYS A 33 -8.36 -8.65 -21.62
C LYS A 33 -7.00 -9.20 -22.01
N THR A 34 -5.95 -8.79 -21.31
CA THR A 34 -4.56 -9.08 -21.68
C THR A 34 -4.00 -10.22 -20.83
N ASP A 35 -3.26 -11.11 -21.44
CA ASP A 35 -2.39 -12.07 -20.77
C ASP A 35 -1.03 -11.42 -20.51
N PHE A 36 -0.73 -11.12 -19.24
CA PHE A 36 0.50 -10.43 -18.83
C PHE A 36 1.72 -11.34 -18.71
N LYS A 37 1.64 -12.61 -19.10
CA LYS A 37 2.84 -13.46 -19.25
C LYS A 37 3.79 -12.92 -20.32
N ASP A 38 3.26 -12.21 -21.32
CA ASP A 38 4.07 -11.54 -22.33
C ASP A 38 4.67 -10.24 -21.78
N THR A 39 5.99 -10.11 -21.90
CA THR A 39 6.72 -8.91 -21.47
C THR A 39 6.37 -7.67 -22.31
N ALA A 40 5.97 -7.83 -23.57
CA ALA A 40 5.53 -6.71 -24.41
C ALA A 40 4.30 -6.03 -23.82
N GLU A 41 3.38 -6.79 -23.22
CA GLU A 41 2.17 -6.27 -22.58
C GLU A 41 2.50 -5.49 -21.29
N ILE A 42 3.52 -5.93 -20.56
CA ILE A 42 4.06 -5.18 -19.40
C ILE A 42 4.65 -3.84 -19.85
N LEU A 43 5.44 -3.83 -20.91
CA LEU A 43 6.02 -2.59 -21.46
C LEU A 43 4.93 -1.61 -21.89
N TYR A 44 3.89 -2.10 -22.57
CA TYR A 44 2.77 -1.25 -22.95
C TYR A 44 1.99 -0.75 -21.71
N LEU A 45 1.70 -1.60 -20.74
CA LEU A 45 1.03 -1.17 -19.51
C LEU A 45 1.84 -0.09 -18.78
N ASN A 46 3.17 -0.17 -18.79
CA ASN A 46 4.05 0.83 -18.19
C ASN A 46 4.00 2.20 -18.90
N THR A 47 3.44 2.29 -20.10
CA THR A 47 3.13 3.58 -20.73
C THR A 47 1.84 4.22 -20.18
N LEU A 48 0.96 3.42 -19.57
CA LEU A 48 -0.33 3.86 -19.03
C LEU A 48 -0.27 4.12 -17.53
N MET A 49 0.54 3.37 -16.79
CA MET A 49 0.74 3.52 -15.34
C MET A 49 2.20 3.34 -14.96
N GLU A 50 2.61 3.91 -13.85
CA GLU A 50 3.95 3.67 -13.29
C GLU A 50 3.95 2.38 -12.47
N ILE A 51 4.38 1.29 -13.09
CA ILE A 51 4.43 -0.04 -12.46
C ILE A 51 5.32 -0.01 -11.21
N ASP A 52 6.46 0.66 -11.24
CA ASP A 52 7.34 0.82 -10.09
C ASP A 52 6.66 1.51 -8.90
N ASN A 53 5.92 2.59 -9.15
CA ASN A 53 5.14 3.27 -8.11
C ASN A 53 4.07 2.33 -7.54
N PHE A 54 3.35 1.61 -8.40
CA PHE A 54 2.28 0.72 -7.98
C PHE A 54 2.81 -0.47 -7.15
N ILE A 55 3.94 -1.06 -7.53
CA ILE A 55 4.61 -2.12 -6.76
C ILE A 55 5.00 -1.60 -5.38
N ASN A 56 5.66 -0.45 -5.29
CA ASN A 56 6.03 0.15 -4.01
C ASN A 56 4.83 0.49 -3.13
N TYR A 57 3.74 0.99 -3.73
CA TYR A 57 2.47 1.22 -3.05
C TYR A 57 1.93 -0.08 -2.46
N ASN A 58 1.80 -1.15 -3.27
CA ASN A 58 1.27 -2.44 -2.82
C ASN A 58 2.14 -3.07 -1.73
N ILE A 59 3.47 -3.08 -1.89
CA ILE A 59 4.42 -3.58 -0.88
C ILE A 59 4.25 -2.84 0.45
N THR A 60 4.07 -1.52 0.39
CA THR A 60 3.87 -0.71 1.61
C THR A 60 2.56 -1.06 2.30
N GLU A 61 1.45 -1.13 1.56
CA GLU A 61 0.13 -1.52 2.09
C GLU A 61 0.17 -2.93 2.74
N VAL A 62 0.86 -3.88 2.11
CA VAL A 62 1.06 -5.22 2.67
C VAL A 62 1.89 -5.17 3.95
N TYR A 63 3.00 -4.42 3.95
CA TYR A 63 3.87 -4.33 5.11
C TYR A 63 3.16 -3.75 6.32
N ILE A 64 2.45 -2.63 6.15
CA ILE A 64 1.78 -1.94 7.25
C ILE A 64 0.50 -2.63 7.74
N ASP A 65 0.02 -3.68 7.06
CA ASP A 65 -1.28 -4.33 7.30
C ASP A 65 -2.42 -3.31 7.32
N ASN A 66 -2.49 -2.46 6.28
CA ASN A 66 -3.59 -1.52 6.15
C ASN A 66 -4.88 -2.28 5.90
N ARG A 67 -5.80 -2.20 6.86
CA ARG A 67 -7.04 -2.99 6.82
C ARG A 67 -8.06 -2.43 5.84
N ASP A 68 -7.92 -1.18 5.45
CA ASP A 68 -8.80 -0.48 4.53
C ASP A 68 -8.19 -0.31 3.13
N ALA A 69 -7.04 -0.94 2.86
CA ALA A 69 -6.31 -0.80 1.61
C ALA A 69 -7.15 -1.08 0.36
N GLY A 70 -8.11 -2.01 0.43
CA GLY A 70 -9.00 -2.33 -0.70
C GLY A 70 -10.05 -1.25 -0.99
N GLY A 71 -10.30 -0.32 -0.07
CA GLY A 71 -11.28 0.75 -0.20
C GLY A 71 -10.68 2.14 -0.28
N ASN A 72 -9.69 2.42 0.56
CA ASN A 72 -9.07 3.74 0.64
C ASN A 72 -7.99 3.93 -0.44
N ILE A 73 -8.36 3.72 -1.69
CA ILE A 73 -7.45 3.84 -2.83
C ILE A 73 -7.55 5.25 -3.42
N ARG A 74 -6.38 5.88 -3.65
CA ARG A 74 -6.23 7.14 -4.38
C ARG A 74 -5.16 6.98 -5.43
N PHE A 75 -5.44 7.47 -6.63
CA PHE A 75 -4.50 7.47 -7.73
C PHE A 75 -4.76 8.63 -8.67
N TRP A 76 -3.71 9.08 -9.35
CA TRP A 76 -3.75 10.27 -10.18
C TRP A 76 -2.80 10.15 -11.37
N ARG A 77 -3.01 11.00 -12.37
CA ARG A 77 -2.10 11.19 -13.50
C ARG A 77 -2.10 12.63 -14.00
N PRO A 78 -1.00 13.13 -14.61
CA PRO A 78 -1.03 14.36 -15.40
C PRO A 78 -1.92 14.18 -16.65
N GLN A 79 -2.65 15.22 -17.05
CA GLN A 79 -3.45 15.24 -18.29
C GLN A 79 -2.56 15.53 -19.52
N THR A 80 -1.43 14.84 -19.65
CA THR A 80 -0.56 14.91 -20.82
C THR A 80 -0.61 13.58 -21.59
N PRO A 81 -0.20 13.54 -22.86
CA PRO A 81 -0.13 12.30 -23.64
C PRO A 81 0.68 11.21 -22.94
N GLU A 82 1.79 11.58 -22.29
CA GLU A 82 2.70 10.68 -21.58
C GLU A 82 2.32 10.49 -20.09
N GLY A 83 1.21 11.12 -19.65
CA GLY A 83 0.77 11.05 -18.27
C GLY A 83 0.39 9.64 -17.84
N ARG A 84 1.07 9.10 -16.83
CA ARG A 84 0.89 7.75 -16.29
C ARG A 84 0.22 7.78 -14.93
N TRP A 85 -0.60 6.78 -14.65
CA TRP A 85 -1.26 6.64 -13.34
C TRP A 85 -0.25 6.29 -12.24
N ARG A 86 -0.43 6.95 -11.08
CA ARG A 86 0.37 6.78 -9.87
C ARG A 86 -0.55 6.61 -8.67
N TRP A 87 -0.24 5.66 -7.81
CA TRP A 87 -0.95 5.42 -6.55
C TRP A 87 -0.33 6.21 -5.42
N VAL A 88 -1.17 6.65 -4.50
CA VAL A 88 -0.78 7.43 -3.32
C VAL A 88 -1.20 6.67 -2.07
N LEU A 89 -0.31 6.54 -1.09
CA LEU A 89 -0.68 6.07 0.24
C LEU A 89 -1.66 7.08 0.84
N PHE A 90 -2.84 6.60 1.17
CA PHE A 90 -3.92 7.44 1.67
C PHE A 90 -4.67 6.68 2.77
N ASP A 91 -4.99 7.39 3.86
CA ASP A 91 -5.80 6.88 4.96
C ASP A 91 -5.26 5.57 5.55
N THR A 92 -4.03 5.63 6.03
CA THR A 92 -3.30 4.46 6.57
C THR A 92 -3.40 4.35 8.09
N ASP A 93 -4.37 4.99 8.72
CA ASP A 93 -4.54 5.06 10.16
C ASP A 93 -4.94 3.71 10.78
N ILE A 94 -5.61 2.83 10.01
CA ILE A 94 -5.96 1.46 10.44
C ILE A 94 -4.85 0.47 10.06
N SER A 95 -3.62 0.77 10.47
CA SER A 95 -2.42 -0.02 10.17
C SER A 95 -1.53 -0.23 11.41
N PHE A 96 -0.31 -0.76 11.24
CA PHE A 96 0.69 -0.95 12.30
C PHE A 96 0.16 -1.63 13.57
N GLY A 97 -0.74 -2.59 13.43
CA GLY A 97 -1.23 -3.36 14.56
C GLY A 97 -2.26 -2.64 15.45
N ILE A 98 -2.84 -1.51 15.02
CA ILE A 98 -3.83 -0.78 15.80
C ILE A 98 -5.02 -1.66 16.19
N SER A 99 -5.42 -2.57 15.34
CA SER A 99 -6.58 -3.44 15.53
C SER A 99 -6.30 -4.68 16.40
N SER A 100 -5.04 -5.12 16.52
CA SER A 100 -4.67 -6.33 17.26
C SER A 100 -3.19 -6.34 17.62
N LYS A 101 -2.87 -6.80 18.85
CA LYS A 101 -1.48 -6.99 19.30
C LYS A 101 -0.70 -8.02 18.47
N THR A 102 -1.38 -8.90 17.74
CA THR A 102 -0.78 -9.94 16.91
C THR A 102 -0.94 -9.69 15.41
N ALA A 103 -1.33 -8.47 15.01
CA ALA A 103 -1.54 -8.13 13.61
C ALA A 103 -0.30 -8.33 12.72
N TYR A 104 0.92 -8.25 13.30
CA TYR A 104 2.16 -8.54 12.59
C TYR A 104 2.25 -9.97 12.00
N LYS A 105 1.40 -10.90 12.50
CA LYS A 105 1.32 -12.29 12.00
C LYS A 105 0.40 -12.46 10.78
N LYS A 106 -0.45 -11.47 10.49
CA LYS A 106 -1.45 -11.60 9.43
C LYS A 106 -0.82 -11.72 8.05
N ASN A 107 -1.35 -12.64 7.25
CA ASN A 107 -0.96 -12.79 5.86
C ASN A 107 -1.69 -11.77 4.98
N THR A 108 -1.27 -10.50 5.09
CA THR A 108 -1.77 -9.39 4.27
C THR A 108 -1.31 -9.51 2.82
N LEU A 109 -0.20 -10.23 2.57
CA LEU A 109 0.29 -10.50 1.21
C LEU A 109 -0.73 -11.31 0.42
N ASP A 110 -1.21 -12.42 0.97
CA ASP A 110 -2.26 -13.23 0.34
C ASP A 110 -3.50 -12.37 0.07
N LYS A 111 -3.96 -11.66 1.09
CA LYS A 111 -5.11 -10.78 1.03
C LYS A 111 -5.05 -9.76 -0.11
N MET A 112 -3.88 -9.18 -0.37
CA MET A 112 -3.69 -8.10 -1.35
C MET A 112 -3.17 -8.58 -2.70
N THR A 113 -2.83 -9.85 -2.86
CA THR A 113 -2.29 -10.40 -4.13
C THR A 113 -3.09 -11.57 -4.69
N VAL A 114 -4.13 -12.03 -3.99
CA VAL A 114 -5.02 -13.10 -4.43
C VAL A 114 -6.44 -12.55 -4.64
N LYS A 115 -7.23 -13.23 -5.46
CA LYS A 115 -8.63 -12.89 -5.69
C LYS A 115 -9.46 -13.45 -4.54
N HIS A 116 -10.11 -12.58 -3.79
CA HIS A 116 -11.13 -12.94 -2.82
C HIS A 116 -12.52 -12.53 -3.33
N ASN A 117 -13.56 -13.24 -2.89
CA ASN A 117 -14.96 -12.95 -3.28
C ASN A 117 -15.69 -12.07 -2.26
N GLU A 118 -14.95 -11.48 -1.34
CA GLU A 118 -15.49 -10.65 -0.28
C GLU A 118 -15.85 -9.24 -0.76
N ALA A 119 -16.86 -8.66 -0.13
CA ALA A 119 -17.29 -7.31 -0.47
C ALA A 119 -16.32 -6.23 0.08
N TRP A 120 -15.79 -6.45 1.28
CA TRP A 120 -14.92 -5.52 2.01
C TRP A 120 -14.06 -6.31 3.03
N PRO A 121 -12.82 -5.91 3.32
CA PRO A 121 -12.11 -4.72 2.82
C PRO A 121 -11.35 -4.94 1.50
N ASP A 122 -11.31 -6.16 0.94
CA ASP A 122 -10.51 -6.50 -0.23
C ASP A 122 -11.35 -7.13 -1.34
N PRO A 123 -12.24 -6.35 -1.97
CA PRO A 123 -13.04 -6.84 -3.07
C PRO A 123 -12.16 -7.21 -4.28
N ALA A 124 -12.56 -8.21 -5.04
CA ALA A 124 -11.78 -8.75 -6.17
C ALA A 124 -11.27 -7.71 -7.19
N TRP A 125 -11.92 -6.56 -7.29
CA TRP A 125 -11.49 -5.46 -8.16
C TRP A 125 -10.28 -4.70 -7.61
N SER A 126 -10.07 -4.65 -6.28
CA SER A 126 -8.96 -3.92 -5.66
C SER A 126 -7.61 -4.60 -5.90
N THR A 127 -7.62 -5.92 -6.05
CA THR A 127 -6.41 -6.72 -6.31
C THR A 127 -6.20 -7.02 -7.80
N LEU A 128 -7.05 -6.51 -8.70
CA LEU A 128 -7.01 -6.82 -10.13
C LEU A 128 -5.64 -6.55 -10.76
N ILE A 129 -5.10 -5.37 -10.54
CA ILE A 129 -3.85 -4.93 -11.18
C ILE A 129 -2.69 -5.80 -10.71
N ILE A 130 -2.52 -5.95 -9.39
CA ILE A 130 -1.37 -6.72 -8.86
C ILE A 130 -1.44 -8.19 -9.25
N ARG A 131 -2.62 -8.80 -9.27
CA ARG A 131 -2.78 -10.20 -9.68
C ARG A 131 -2.33 -10.43 -11.12
N ASN A 132 -2.74 -9.56 -12.03
CA ASN A 132 -2.34 -9.65 -13.44
C ASN A 132 -0.83 -9.38 -13.60
N LEU A 133 -0.28 -8.39 -12.91
CA LEU A 133 1.16 -8.12 -12.95
C LEU A 133 2.00 -9.31 -12.46
N LEU A 134 1.56 -10.00 -11.41
CA LEU A 134 2.27 -11.16 -10.84
C LEU A 134 2.18 -12.43 -11.69
N GLU A 135 1.40 -12.44 -12.78
CA GLU A 135 1.44 -13.52 -13.80
C GLU A 135 2.73 -13.48 -14.64
N ASN A 136 3.38 -12.31 -14.72
CA ASN A 136 4.66 -12.15 -15.37
C ASN A 136 5.81 -12.50 -14.45
N ASP A 137 6.67 -13.45 -14.83
CA ASP A 137 7.77 -13.90 -13.98
C ASP A 137 8.80 -12.79 -13.68
N SER A 138 9.06 -11.89 -14.62
CA SER A 138 9.99 -10.76 -14.38
C SER A 138 9.41 -9.79 -13.34
N ILE A 139 8.12 -9.50 -13.41
CA ILE A 139 7.43 -8.65 -12.41
C ILE A 139 7.34 -9.37 -11.06
N LYS A 140 7.05 -10.66 -11.05
CA LYS A 140 7.04 -11.47 -9.83
C LYS A 140 8.41 -11.43 -9.13
N ASN A 141 9.49 -11.67 -9.87
CA ASN A 141 10.85 -11.60 -9.35
C ASN A 141 11.20 -10.17 -8.85
N LEU A 142 10.82 -9.14 -9.61
CA LEU A 142 10.99 -7.75 -9.20
C LEU A 142 10.26 -7.45 -7.88
N TYR A 143 9.01 -7.91 -7.75
CA TYR A 143 8.19 -7.71 -6.56
C TYR A 143 8.82 -8.36 -5.33
N VAL A 144 9.22 -9.64 -5.44
CA VAL A 144 9.84 -10.39 -4.34
C VAL A 144 11.15 -9.76 -3.91
N ASN A 145 12.05 -9.48 -4.87
CA ASN A 145 13.36 -8.89 -4.58
C ASN A 145 13.21 -7.50 -3.94
N ARG A 146 12.34 -6.65 -4.50
CA ARG A 146 12.08 -5.31 -3.95
C ARG A 146 11.49 -5.37 -2.53
N PHE A 147 10.59 -6.32 -2.28
CA PHE A 147 10.05 -6.51 -0.94
C PHE A 147 11.16 -6.94 0.03
N ALA A 148 12.01 -7.88 -0.37
CA ALA A 148 13.16 -8.32 0.44
C ALA A 148 14.12 -7.16 0.72
N ASP A 149 14.43 -6.33 -0.27
CA ASP A 149 15.27 -5.13 -0.11
C ASP A 149 14.64 -4.14 0.88
N HIS A 150 13.33 -3.89 0.78
CA HIS A 150 12.63 -3.02 1.72
C HIS A 150 12.65 -3.58 3.15
N LEU A 151 12.46 -4.90 3.33
CA LEU A 151 12.54 -5.54 4.65
C LEU A 151 13.94 -5.49 5.27
N ASN A 152 14.98 -5.39 4.44
CA ASN A 152 16.37 -5.27 4.88
C ASN A 152 16.79 -3.80 5.14
N THR A 153 16.05 -2.83 4.61
CA THR A 153 16.42 -1.41 4.62
C THR A 153 15.35 -0.55 5.32
N ILE A 154 14.42 0.00 4.56
CA ILE A 154 13.42 0.98 5.04
C ILE A 154 12.38 0.37 5.99
N PHE A 155 12.05 -0.91 5.82
CA PHE A 155 11.13 -1.67 6.67
C PHE A 155 11.84 -2.54 7.70
N SER A 156 13.16 -2.39 7.87
CA SER A 156 13.86 -3.08 8.96
C SER A 156 13.34 -2.60 10.32
N ALA A 157 13.29 -3.51 11.30
CA ALA A 157 12.85 -3.18 12.65
C ALA A 157 13.60 -1.97 13.24
N LYS A 158 14.91 -1.88 12.98
CA LYS A 158 15.75 -0.77 13.41
C LYS A 158 15.29 0.56 12.80
N THR A 159 15.12 0.61 11.49
CA THR A 159 14.75 1.85 10.76
C THR A 159 13.36 2.32 11.16
N VAL A 160 12.38 1.41 11.21
CA VAL A 160 11.00 1.77 11.52
C VAL A 160 10.87 2.21 12.98
N ASN A 161 11.46 1.48 13.93
CA ASN A 161 11.44 1.87 15.34
C ASN A 161 12.12 3.24 15.56
N PHE A 162 13.25 3.50 14.90
CA PHE A 162 13.90 4.82 14.96
C PHE A 162 12.96 5.94 14.49
N LYS A 163 12.19 5.72 13.41
CA LYS A 163 11.22 6.70 12.92
C LYS A 163 10.04 6.90 13.89
N ILE A 164 9.55 5.80 14.48
CA ILE A 164 8.49 5.87 15.50
C ILE A 164 8.98 6.68 16.71
N ASP A 165 10.20 6.40 17.20
CA ASP A 165 10.80 7.14 18.33
C ASP A 165 10.98 8.63 18.00
N SER A 166 11.46 8.93 16.79
CA SER A 166 11.64 10.32 16.36
C SER A 166 10.33 11.10 16.37
N ILE A 167 9.25 10.51 15.81
CA ILE A 167 7.92 11.14 15.78
C ILE A 167 7.33 11.23 17.20
N GLN A 168 7.45 10.17 17.99
CA GLN A 168 7.01 10.17 19.40
C GLN A 168 7.67 11.30 20.18
N ASN A 169 8.98 11.47 20.07
CA ASN A 169 9.73 12.52 20.77
C ASN A 169 9.31 13.92 20.31
N MET A 170 9.04 14.10 19.02
CA MET A 170 8.56 15.37 18.47
C MET A 170 7.19 15.77 19.03
N LEU A 171 6.30 14.79 19.25
CA LEU A 171 4.93 15.04 19.71
C LEU A 171 4.80 15.06 21.24
N LYS A 172 5.77 14.52 21.97
CA LYS A 172 5.67 14.23 23.40
C LYS A 172 5.22 15.42 24.25
N GLU A 173 5.77 16.61 23.98
CA GLU A 173 5.47 17.83 24.72
C GLU A 173 4.05 18.36 24.45
N GLU A 174 3.51 18.11 23.25
CA GLU A 174 2.20 18.59 22.82
C GLU A 174 1.05 17.66 23.21
N MET A 175 1.32 16.36 23.41
CA MET A 175 0.27 15.37 23.66
C MET A 175 -0.57 15.63 24.92
N PRO A 176 -0.03 16.12 26.07
CA PRO A 176 -0.83 16.49 27.23
C PRO A 176 -1.87 17.57 26.89
N TYR A 177 -1.48 18.59 26.13
CA TYR A 177 -2.37 19.69 25.72
C TYR A 177 -3.44 19.19 24.74
N HIS A 178 -3.05 18.32 23.80
CA HIS A 178 -3.98 17.67 22.87
C HIS A 178 -5.08 16.91 23.60
N PHE A 179 -4.73 16.05 24.58
CA PHE A 179 -5.71 15.26 25.31
C PHE A 179 -6.57 16.11 26.24
N LYS A 180 -6.02 17.16 26.83
CA LYS A 180 -6.79 18.12 27.63
C LYS A 180 -7.85 18.83 26.78
N LYS A 181 -7.48 19.23 25.55
CA LYS A 181 -8.36 19.94 24.61
C LYS A 181 -9.47 19.03 24.06
N TRP A 182 -9.10 17.87 23.53
CA TRP A 182 -10.02 17.04 22.77
C TRP A 182 -10.67 15.93 23.60
N ARG A 183 -10.21 15.67 24.81
CA ARG A 183 -10.72 14.63 25.73
C ARG A 183 -10.86 13.24 25.10
N SER A 184 -10.06 12.96 24.07
CA SER A 184 -10.17 11.75 23.23
C SER A 184 -9.40 10.55 23.78
N SER A 185 -8.41 10.80 24.65
CA SER A 185 -7.50 9.77 25.18
C SER A 185 -6.68 10.32 26.37
N ASN A 186 -5.63 9.60 26.78
CA ASN A 186 -4.65 10.02 27.76
C ASN A 186 -3.24 9.55 27.36
N ILE A 187 -2.22 10.02 28.10
CA ILE A 187 -0.81 9.75 27.82
C ILE A 187 -0.52 8.25 27.87
N GLU A 188 -0.97 7.54 28.91
CA GLU A 188 -0.69 6.11 29.06
C GLU A 188 -1.28 5.28 27.92
N ARG A 189 -2.46 5.66 27.44
CA ARG A 189 -3.08 5.00 26.28
C ARG A 189 -2.30 5.27 25.00
N TRP A 190 -1.86 6.50 24.79
CA TRP A 190 -1.04 6.87 23.63
C TRP A 190 0.29 6.12 23.65
N GLU A 191 1.01 6.08 24.76
CA GLU A 191 2.27 5.34 24.89
C GLU A 191 2.09 3.83 24.64
N ARG A 192 1.00 3.23 25.12
CA ARG A 192 0.66 1.84 24.82
C ARG A 192 0.46 1.59 23.32
N TYR A 193 -0.16 2.53 22.59
CA TYR A 193 -0.30 2.38 21.13
C TYR A 193 1.02 2.59 20.41
N VAL A 194 1.85 3.52 20.82
CA VAL A 194 3.20 3.69 20.29
C VAL A 194 4.03 2.42 20.52
N GLN A 195 3.98 1.84 21.72
CA GLN A 195 4.66 0.58 22.00
C GLN A 195 4.14 -0.57 21.10
N ARG A 196 2.83 -0.62 20.86
CA ARG A 196 2.25 -1.60 19.93
C ARG A 196 2.78 -1.45 18.50
N MET A 197 2.95 -0.21 18.02
CA MET A 197 3.57 0.05 16.71
C MET A 197 5.03 -0.45 16.68
N LYS A 198 5.79 -0.25 17.75
CA LYS A 198 7.17 -0.75 17.88
C LYS A 198 7.23 -2.27 17.91
N ASP A 199 6.32 -2.93 18.65
CA ASP A 199 6.21 -4.37 18.70
C ASP A 199 5.85 -4.94 17.30
N TYR A 200 4.94 -4.26 16.60
CA TYR A 200 4.59 -4.58 15.23
C TYR A 200 5.81 -4.47 14.31
N ALA A 201 6.51 -3.33 14.31
CA ALA A 201 7.69 -3.08 13.48
C ALA A 201 8.82 -4.09 13.75
N SER A 202 8.98 -4.51 15.01
CA SER A 202 10.01 -5.48 15.42
C SER A 202 9.74 -6.89 14.92
N ASN A 203 8.47 -7.30 14.82
CA ASN A 203 8.09 -8.66 14.48
C ASN A 203 7.66 -8.82 13.01
N ARG A 204 7.08 -7.79 12.39
CA ARG A 204 6.50 -7.84 11.05
C ARG A 204 7.45 -8.36 9.97
N PRO A 205 8.73 -7.95 9.89
CA PRO A 205 9.65 -8.41 8.86
C PRO A 205 9.80 -9.92 8.79
N TYR A 206 9.82 -10.60 9.94
CA TYR A 206 9.92 -12.07 10.02
C TYR A 206 8.69 -12.74 9.36
N TYR A 207 7.48 -12.32 9.75
CA TYR A 207 6.25 -12.94 9.22
C TYR A 207 6.03 -12.63 7.74
N VAL A 208 6.37 -11.44 7.29
CA VAL A 208 6.28 -11.11 5.86
C VAL A 208 7.22 -11.98 5.03
N ARG A 209 8.44 -12.29 5.51
CA ARG A 209 9.34 -13.22 4.82
C ARG A 209 8.74 -14.63 4.71
N LEU A 210 8.14 -15.13 5.78
CA LEU A 210 7.45 -16.43 5.73
C LEU A 210 6.32 -16.41 4.69
N HIS A 211 5.51 -15.38 4.67
CA HIS A 211 4.41 -15.25 3.70
C HIS A 211 4.91 -15.14 2.25
N LEU A 212 6.04 -14.44 2.02
CA LEU A 212 6.67 -14.39 0.70
C LEU A 212 7.15 -15.77 0.26
N MET A 213 7.84 -16.50 1.14
CA MET A 213 8.31 -17.86 0.87
C MET A 213 7.13 -18.79 0.54
N GLU A 214 6.08 -18.77 1.35
CA GLU A 214 4.87 -19.57 1.12
C GLU A 214 4.15 -19.19 -0.19
N ARG A 215 4.02 -17.90 -0.47
CA ARG A 215 3.24 -17.42 -1.62
C ARG A 215 3.91 -17.64 -2.97
N PHE A 216 5.26 -17.63 -3.00
CA PHE A 216 6.05 -17.66 -4.23
C PHE A 216 6.97 -18.89 -4.34
N ASP A 217 6.82 -19.88 -3.45
CA ASP A 217 7.60 -21.14 -3.43
C ASP A 217 9.12 -20.89 -3.44
N LEU A 218 9.62 -20.09 -2.46
CA LEU A 218 11.03 -19.66 -2.36
C LEU A 218 11.82 -20.50 -1.38
#